data_e801b77bc65da8345b928d2c95fa0602
#
_entry.id   e801b77bc65da8345b928d2c95fa0602
#
_cell.length_a   1.000
_cell.length_b   1.000
_cell.length_c   1.000
_cell.angle_alpha   90.00
_cell.angle_beta   90.00
_cell.angle_gamma   90.00
#
_symmetry.space_group_name_H-M   'P 1'
#
loop_
_entity.id
_entity.type
_entity.pdbx_description
1 polymer ?
#
loop_
_entity_poly.entity_id
_entity_poly.type
_entity_poly.pdbx_seq_one_letter_code
_entity_poly.pdbx_strand_id
1 'polypeptide(L)'
;MPGVPALRSPLSLALFRSEAMAVSRHWVSLTPEERRRRALEAARDLDEAVLLDLLQAHRQLFGPAGARTSPQTQRTYTHGVRAFLGYVESSTGGLLRLTSDEAQLWIRLLEAKRAPSTVTVYLAAARALTAALRWAGAMKDDVFVDARPGRNPTAPWERRRPYSDSDFEKLLACADVQDRVLVLLGGHAGLRVAESTALVWADVDCGTRRLTVQRGKGGKRRRVTLSRRLVRALEDWRLLAPADEPRLLAYTTTRARQRLKVLAEKAGVPYLGTHALRHTAGTRLYKATHNLEDVARHLGHSGLETTRIYAKWDDQHLSDVVDEW
;
A
#
# COMPACT_ATOMS: atom_id res chain seq x y z
N MET A 1 23.84 -5.65 11.53
CA MET A 1 22.49 -6.19 11.25
C MET A 1 22.49 -6.71 9.84
N PRO A 2 22.36 -8.02 9.57
CA PRO A 2 22.30 -8.54 8.19
C PRO A 2 21.02 -8.07 7.53
N GLY A 3 21.15 -7.48 6.35
CA GLY A 3 20.03 -6.95 5.57
C GLY A 3 19.06 -8.06 5.17
N VAL A 4 17.78 -7.88 5.53
CA VAL A 4 16.69 -8.76 5.11
C VAL A 4 16.63 -8.75 3.59
N PRO A 5 16.75 -9.92 2.91
CA PRO A 5 16.72 -9.99 1.45
C PRO A 5 15.40 -9.44 0.90
N ALA A 6 15.48 -8.75 -0.20
CA ALA A 6 14.33 -8.18 -0.89
C ALA A 6 13.37 -9.30 -1.34
N LEU A 7 12.28 -9.52 -0.60
CA LEU A 7 11.23 -10.50 -0.86
C LEU A 7 10.45 -10.18 -2.16
N ARG A 8 11.09 -10.27 -3.33
CA ARG A 8 10.48 -9.89 -4.61
C ARG A 8 10.47 -10.98 -5.67
N SER A 9 11.13 -12.11 -5.44
CA SER A 9 11.03 -13.25 -6.34
C SER A 9 9.75 -14.07 -6.06
N PRO A 10 9.18 -14.78 -7.02
CA PRO A 10 8.09 -15.73 -6.78
C PRO A 10 8.44 -16.77 -5.70
N LEU A 11 9.70 -17.22 -5.66
CA LEU A 11 10.23 -18.13 -4.65
C LEU A 11 10.19 -17.53 -3.25
N SER A 12 10.63 -16.28 -3.07
CA SER A 12 10.62 -15.62 -1.75
C SER A 12 9.20 -15.39 -1.21
N LEU A 13 8.21 -15.15 -2.08
CA LEU A 13 6.82 -15.02 -1.68
C LEU A 13 6.20 -16.40 -1.35
N ALA A 14 6.59 -17.45 -2.07
CA ALA A 14 6.15 -18.82 -1.77
C ALA A 14 6.71 -19.29 -0.44
N LEU A 15 8.00 -19.06 -0.19
CA LEU A 15 8.63 -19.35 1.10
C LEU A 15 7.97 -18.60 2.25
N PHE A 16 7.76 -17.30 2.13
CA PHE A 16 7.03 -16.51 3.12
C PHE A 16 5.64 -17.09 3.44
N ARG A 17 4.90 -17.51 2.41
CA ARG A 17 3.57 -18.11 2.59
C ARG A 17 3.66 -19.48 3.24
N SER A 18 4.66 -20.28 2.91
CA SER A 18 4.89 -21.59 3.53
C SER A 18 5.22 -21.46 5.01
N GLU A 19 6.14 -20.55 5.37
CA GLU A 19 6.50 -20.26 6.76
C GLU A 19 5.28 -19.76 7.54
N ALA A 20 4.55 -18.81 6.98
CA ALA A 20 3.35 -18.28 7.59
C ALA A 20 2.28 -19.36 7.82
N MET A 21 2.11 -20.29 6.88
CA MET A 21 1.20 -21.44 7.05
C MET A 21 1.70 -22.44 8.09
N ALA A 22 3.02 -22.62 8.24
CA ALA A 22 3.59 -23.45 9.30
C ALA A 22 3.26 -22.89 10.69
N VAL A 23 3.41 -21.58 10.88
CA VAL A 23 3.01 -20.87 12.11
C VAL A 23 1.53 -21.10 12.41
N SER A 24 0.66 -20.94 11.40
CA SER A 24 -0.78 -21.16 11.58
C SER A 24 -1.13 -22.59 11.96
N ARG A 25 -0.51 -23.59 11.32
CA ARG A 25 -0.70 -25.01 11.66
C ARG A 25 -0.27 -25.28 13.09
N HIS A 26 0.87 -24.75 13.51
CA HIS A 26 1.35 -24.91 14.88
C HIS A 26 0.32 -24.40 15.91
N TRP A 27 -0.20 -23.18 15.73
CA TRP A 27 -1.20 -22.62 16.65
C TRP A 27 -2.54 -23.37 16.64
N VAL A 28 -2.92 -23.96 15.50
CA VAL A 28 -4.15 -24.76 15.36
C VAL A 28 -3.98 -26.15 15.99
N SER A 29 -2.77 -26.73 15.93
CA SER A 29 -2.51 -28.07 16.51
C SER A 29 -2.47 -28.09 18.04
N LEU A 30 -2.34 -26.92 18.68
CA LEU A 30 -2.42 -26.82 20.14
C LEU A 30 -3.85 -27.08 20.63
N THR A 31 -4.00 -27.75 21.76
CA THR A 31 -5.27 -27.81 22.47
C THR A 31 -5.73 -26.43 22.91
N PRO A 32 -7.03 -26.18 23.16
CA PRO A 32 -7.50 -24.88 23.64
C PRO A 32 -6.76 -24.40 24.89
N GLU A 33 -6.45 -25.32 25.82
CA GLU A 33 -5.75 -25.03 27.07
C GLU A 33 -4.29 -24.65 26.82
N GLU A 34 -3.58 -25.39 25.99
CA GLU A 34 -2.18 -25.09 25.62
C GLU A 34 -2.07 -23.77 24.88
N ARG A 35 -2.98 -23.52 23.91
CA ARG A 35 -3.04 -22.26 23.18
C ARG A 35 -3.29 -21.07 24.10
N ARG A 36 -4.25 -21.22 25.04
CA ARG A 36 -4.56 -20.21 26.05
C ARG A 36 -3.36 -19.92 26.94
N ARG A 37 -2.74 -20.97 27.49
CA ARG A 37 -1.56 -20.85 28.39
C ARG A 37 -0.44 -20.11 27.69
N ARG A 38 -0.06 -20.53 26.47
CA ARG A 38 1.01 -19.90 25.70
C ARG A 38 0.72 -18.44 25.38
N ALA A 39 -0.53 -18.11 25.02
CA ALA A 39 -0.94 -16.73 24.75
C ALA A 39 -0.94 -15.88 26.03
N LEU A 40 -1.32 -16.43 27.18
CA LEU A 40 -1.27 -15.75 28.49
C LEU A 40 0.16 -15.44 28.91
N GLU A 41 1.07 -16.42 28.79
CA GLU A 41 2.51 -16.25 29.09
C GLU A 41 3.10 -15.15 28.21
N ALA A 42 2.90 -15.23 26.87
CA ALA A 42 3.40 -14.24 25.94
C ALA A 42 2.83 -12.83 26.20
N ALA A 43 1.55 -12.73 26.57
CA ALA A 43 0.92 -11.45 26.86
C ALA A 43 1.39 -10.84 28.19
N ARG A 44 1.64 -11.68 29.22
CA ARG A 44 2.20 -11.25 30.51
C ARG A 44 3.63 -10.74 30.36
N ASP A 45 4.45 -11.50 29.63
CA ASP A 45 5.87 -11.26 29.49
C ASP A 45 6.18 -10.28 28.32
N LEU A 46 5.15 -9.83 27.60
CA LEU A 46 5.23 -9.01 26.39
C LEU A 46 6.17 -9.60 25.32
N ASP A 47 6.18 -10.93 25.20
CA ASP A 47 7.00 -11.64 24.20
C ASP A 47 6.52 -11.28 22.78
N GLU A 48 7.21 -10.29 22.19
CA GLU A 48 6.88 -9.78 20.86
C GLU A 48 6.86 -10.90 19.79
N ALA A 49 7.80 -11.85 19.86
CA ALA A 49 7.93 -12.88 18.84
C ALA A 49 6.70 -13.81 18.85
N VAL A 50 6.34 -14.32 20.02
CA VAL A 50 5.17 -15.20 20.18
C VAL A 50 3.86 -14.45 19.90
N LEU A 51 3.73 -13.20 20.31
CA LEU A 51 2.55 -12.37 20.04
C LEU A 51 2.39 -12.07 18.54
N LEU A 52 3.48 -11.84 17.81
CA LEU A 52 3.45 -11.66 16.35
C LEU A 52 3.10 -12.97 15.62
N ASP A 53 3.59 -14.10 16.08
CA ASP A 53 3.23 -15.42 15.54
C ASP A 53 1.74 -15.73 15.76
N LEU A 54 1.22 -15.47 16.95
CA LEU A 54 -0.21 -15.59 17.26
C LEU A 54 -1.07 -14.69 16.36
N LEU A 55 -0.68 -13.43 16.23
CA LEU A 55 -1.34 -12.46 15.33
C LEU A 55 -1.31 -12.95 13.88
N GLN A 56 -0.17 -13.44 13.41
CA GLN A 56 -0.01 -13.97 12.06
C GLN A 56 -0.92 -15.16 11.81
N ALA A 57 -0.96 -16.13 12.74
CA ALA A 57 -1.85 -17.29 12.67
C ALA A 57 -3.32 -16.86 12.58
N HIS A 58 -3.77 -16.03 13.51
CA HIS A 58 -5.14 -15.53 13.55
C HIS A 58 -5.54 -14.82 12.26
N ARG A 59 -4.67 -13.93 11.75
CA ARG A 59 -4.94 -13.19 10.51
C ARG A 59 -4.97 -14.04 9.27
N GLN A 60 -4.19 -15.12 9.22
CA GLN A 60 -4.25 -16.07 8.12
C GLN A 60 -5.53 -16.91 8.12
N LEU A 61 -6.03 -17.26 9.30
CA LEU A 61 -7.25 -18.06 9.44
C LEU A 61 -8.51 -17.21 9.24
N PHE A 62 -8.57 -16.03 9.84
CA PHE A 62 -9.80 -15.22 9.96
C PHE A 62 -9.70 -13.85 9.28
N GLY A 63 -8.53 -13.41 8.88
CA GLY A 63 -8.36 -12.12 8.23
C GLY A 63 -8.85 -12.10 6.77
N PRO A 64 -9.28 -10.95 6.25
CA PRO A 64 -9.88 -10.84 4.92
C PRO A 64 -8.93 -11.20 3.76
N ALA A 65 -7.62 -11.16 3.98
CA ALA A 65 -6.62 -11.57 3.00
C ALA A 65 -6.22 -13.04 3.14
N GLY A 66 -6.49 -13.66 4.30
CA GLY A 66 -6.09 -15.04 4.60
C GLY A 66 -4.63 -15.31 4.26
N ALA A 67 -4.35 -16.45 3.66
CA ALA A 67 -3.02 -16.87 3.23
C ALA A 67 -2.39 -15.94 2.14
N ARG A 68 -3.14 -15.00 1.58
CA ARG A 68 -2.64 -14.01 0.59
C ARG A 68 -2.11 -12.73 1.23
N THR A 69 -2.02 -12.67 2.56
CA THR A 69 -1.41 -11.52 3.26
C THR A 69 0.00 -11.25 2.72
N SER A 70 0.27 -9.98 2.38
CA SER A 70 1.56 -9.61 1.81
C SER A 70 2.62 -9.41 2.89
N PRO A 71 3.92 -9.66 2.58
CA PRO A 71 5.02 -9.35 3.52
C PRO A 71 5.02 -7.88 3.97
N GLN A 72 4.65 -6.96 3.09
CA GLN A 72 4.55 -5.55 3.44
C GLN A 72 3.44 -5.28 4.46
N THR A 73 2.31 -5.95 4.33
CA THR A 73 1.22 -5.86 5.31
C THR A 73 1.67 -6.41 6.67
N GLN A 74 2.39 -7.55 6.67
CA GLN A 74 2.95 -8.12 7.90
C GLN A 74 3.89 -7.13 8.59
N ARG A 75 4.86 -6.56 7.88
CA ARG A 75 5.78 -5.53 8.44
C ARG A 75 5.02 -4.33 9.02
N THR A 76 4.00 -3.86 8.32
CA THR A 76 3.20 -2.72 8.78
C THR A 76 2.49 -3.04 10.09
N TYR A 77 1.94 -4.26 10.23
CA TYR A 77 1.32 -4.70 11.47
C TYR A 77 2.34 -4.92 12.59
N THR A 78 3.52 -5.46 12.28
CA THR A 78 4.63 -5.58 13.24
C THR A 78 4.99 -4.22 13.85
N HIS A 79 5.13 -3.17 13.02
CA HIS A 79 5.39 -1.82 13.52
C HIS A 79 4.26 -1.28 14.41
N GLY A 80 3.00 -1.54 14.04
CA GLY A 80 1.85 -1.13 14.86
C GLY A 80 1.78 -1.87 16.20
N VAL A 81 2.04 -3.18 16.19
CA VAL A 81 2.11 -4.00 17.42
C VAL A 81 3.23 -3.52 18.32
N ARG A 82 4.44 -3.28 17.81
CA ARG A 82 5.56 -2.74 18.60
C ARG A 82 5.22 -1.43 19.28
N ALA A 83 4.59 -0.52 18.55
CA ALA A 83 4.16 0.76 19.11
C ALA A 83 3.10 0.59 20.21
N PHE A 84 2.24 -0.43 20.07
CA PHE A 84 1.23 -0.75 21.08
C PHE A 84 1.84 -1.42 22.31
N LEU A 85 2.70 -2.42 22.13
CA LEU A 85 3.40 -3.09 23.24
C LEU A 85 4.27 -2.11 24.05
N GLY A 86 4.98 -1.19 23.39
CA GLY A 86 5.75 -0.15 24.07
C GLY A 86 4.89 0.82 24.89
N TYR A 87 3.63 1.04 24.52
CA TYR A 87 2.68 1.76 25.37
C TYR A 87 2.25 0.90 26.58
N VAL A 88 1.88 -0.35 26.33
CA VAL A 88 1.44 -1.29 27.37
C VAL A 88 2.53 -1.51 28.43
N GLU A 89 3.80 -1.59 28.02
CA GLU A 89 4.95 -1.73 28.92
C GLU A 89 5.05 -0.55 29.92
N SER A 90 4.66 0.66 29.48
CA SER A 90 4.61 1.86 30.34
C SER A 90 3.32 1.97 31.15
N SER A 91 2.32 1.10 30.93
CA SER A 91 1.06 1.10 31.69
C SER A 91 1.16 0.23 32.95
N THR A 92 0.37 0.55 33.95
CA THR A 92 0.38 -0.19 35.23
C THR A 92 -0.36 -1.52 35.17
N GLY A 93 -1.27 -1.70 34.21
CA GLY A 93 -2.15 -2.87 34.10
C GLY A 93 -1.60 -4.02 33.26
N GLY A 94 -0.65 -3.75 32.38
CA GLY A 94 -0.16 -4.71 31.38
C GLY A 94 -1.22 -5.06 30.31
N LEU A 95 -0.82 -5.87 29.32
CA LEU A 95 -1.65 -6.18 28.16
C LEU A 95 -2.99 -6.89 28.49
N LEU A 96 -2.96 -7.80 29.47
CA LEU A 96 -4.14 -8.61 29.84
C LEU A 96 -5.18 -7.86 30.69
N ARG A 97 -4.80 -6.72 31.27
CA ARG A 97 -5.68 -5.90 32.10
C ARG A 97 -5.99 -4.54 31.49
N LEU A 98 -5.60 -4.35 30.22
CA LEU A 98 -5.86 -3.11 29.51
C LEU A 98 -7.37 -2.82 29.50
N THR A 99 -7.73 -1.60 29.86
CA THR A 99 -9.11 -1.12 29.84
C THR A 99 -9.44 -0.41 28.52
N SER A 100 -10.73 -0.22 28.23
CA SER A 100 -11.17 0.56 27.07
C SER A 100 -10.71 2.02 27.13
N ASP A 101 -10.63 2.60 28.33
CA ASP A 101 -10.16 3.97 28.53
C ASP A 101 -8.67 4.10 28.22
N GLU A 102 -7.86 3.14 28.66
CA GLU A 102 -6.43 3.10 28.33
C GLU A 102 -6.20 2.87 26.82
N ALA A 103 -7.02 2.03 26.19
CA ALA A 103 -6.99 1.83 24.73
C ALA A 103 -7.33 3.12 23.96
N GLN A 104 -8.33 3.89 24.45
CA GLN A 104 -8.69 5.18 23.86
C GLN A 104 -7.61 6.24 24.14
N LEU A 105 -7.01 6.26 25.35
CA LEU A 105 -5.90 7.16 25.71
C LEU A 105 -4.70 6.91 24.78
N TRP A 106 -4.33 5.66 24.53
CA TRP A 106 -3.27 5.32 23.58
C TRP A 106 -3.51 5.92 22.19
N ILE A 107 -4.76 5.87 21.69
CA ILE A 107 -5.11 6.47 20.40
C ILE A 107 -4.86 7.99 20.45
N ARG A 108 -5.26 8.69 21.52
CA ARG A 108 -5.03 10.14 21.66
C ARG A 108 -3.53 10.49 21.72
N LEU A 109 -2.73 9.67 22.40
CA LEU A 109 -1.28 9.82 22.42
C LEU A 109 -0.63 9.60 21.05
N LEU A 110 -1.16 8.66 20.26
CA LEU A 110 -0.72 8.46 18.88
C LEU A 110 -1.08 9.66 17.99
N GLU A 111 -2.29 10.20 18.11
CA GLU A 111 -2.77 11.35 17.34
C GLU A 111 -1.91 12.59 17.58
N ALA A 112 -1.43 12.79 18.79
CA ALA A 112 -0.53 13.90 19.13
C ALA A 112 0.85 13.80 18.43
N LYS A 113 1.26 12.59 18.01
CA LYS A 113 2.64 12.34 17.54
C LYS A 113 2.70 11.80 16.11
N ARG A 114 1.59 11.37 15.52
CA ARG A 114 1.57 10.63 14.25
C ARG A 114 0.49 11.15 13.29
N ALA A 115 0.76 11.01 12.01
CA ALA A 115 -0.23 11.30 10.97
C ALA A 115 -1.48 10.40 11.11
N PRO A 116 -2.69 10.89 10.80
CA PRO A 116 -3.94 10.14 10.94
C PRO A 116 -3.96 8.76 10.23
N SER A 117 -3.29 8.64 9.09
CA SER A 117 -3.14 7.36 8.39
C SER A 117 -2.30 6.35 9.17
N THR A 118 -1.29 6.80 9.89
CA THR A 118 -0.45 5.95 10.77
C THR A 118 -1.25 5.49 11.98
N VAL A 119 -2.01 6.41 12.61
CA VAL A 119 -2.91 6.09 13.73
C VAL A 119 -3.90 4.99 13.33
N THR A 120 -4.56 5.15 12.18
CA THR A 120 -5.51 4.15 11.66
C THR A 120 -4.87 2.76 11.49
N VAL A 121 -3.66 2.72 10.97
CA VAL A 121 -2.94 1.45 10.75
C VAL A 121 -2.48 0.83 12.06
N TYR A 122 -1.98 1.62 13.01
CA TYR A 122 -1.53 1.14 14.31
C TYR A 122 -2.71 0.62 15.14
N LEU A 123 -3.82 1.33 15.12
CA LEU A 123 -5.07 0.86 15.73
C LEU A 123 -5.56 -0.45 15.13
N ALA A 124 -5.49 -0.60 13.80
CA ALA A 124 -5.84 -1.86 13.15
C ALA A 124 -4.93 -3.02 13.57
N ALA A 125 -3.64 -2.75 13.80
CA ALA A 125 -2.69 -3.75 14.29
C ALA A 125 -2.97 -4.17 15.74
N ALA A 126 -3.24 -3.20 16.64
CA ALA A 126 -3.59 -3.46 18.03
C ALA A 126 -4.90 -4.24 18.15
N ARG A 127 -5.93 -3.84 17.42
CA ARG A 127 -7.21 -4.59 17.32
C ARG A 127 -7.03 -6.02 16.86
N ALA A 128 -6.17 -6.23 15.86
CA ALA A 128 -5.90 -7.57 15.36
C ALA A 128 -5.15 -8.43 16.38
N LEU A 129 -4.22 -7.84 17.17
CA LEU A 129 -3.52 -8.54 18.24
C LEU A 129 -4.50 -8.93 19.37
N THR A 130 -5.34 -8.00 19.85
CA THR A 130 -6.32 -8.31 20.89
C THR A 130 -7.37 -9.32 20.41
N ALA A 131 -7.77 -9.28 19.13
CA ALA A 131 -8.62 -10.29 18.53
C ALA A 131 -7.93 -11.70 18.50
N ALA A 132 -6.63 -11.72 18.22
CA ALA A 132 -5.86 -12.98 18.28
C ALA A 132 -5.75 -13.53 19.71
N LEU A 133 -5.57 -12.67 20.70
CA LEU A 133 -5.57 -13.04 22.12
C LEU A 133 -6.95 -13.58 22.58
N ARG A 134 -8.05 -12.99 22.08
CA ARG A 134 -9.40 -13.51 22.33
C ARG A 134 -9.62 -14.88 21.69
N TRP A 135 -9.19 -15.04 20.44
CA TRP A 135 -9.22 -16.36 19.78
C TRP A 135 -8.45 -17.43 20.54
N ALA A 136 -7.30 -17.05 21.12
CA ALA A 136 -6.51 -17.96 21.95
C ALA A 136 -7.10 -18.19 23.35
N GLY A 137 -8.15 -17.47 23.76
CA GLY A 137 -8.77 -17.55 25.07
C GLY A 137 -7.99 -16.83 26.18
N ALA A 138 -6.99 -16.00 25.84
CA ALA A 138 -6.19 -15.22 26.79
C ALA A 138 -6.88 -13.92 27.23
N MET A 139 -7.75 -13.36 26.39
CA MET A 139 -8.61 -12.21 26.71
C MET A 139 -10.07 -12.58 26.51
N LYS A 140 -10.99 -11.95 27.26
CA LYS A 140 -12.43 -12.10 27.10
C LYS A 140 -13.02 -10.96 26.27
N ASP A 141 -12.69 -9.74 26.64
CA ASP A 141 -13.35 -8.53 26.14
C ASP A 141 -12.60 -7.88 24.98
N ASP A 142 -13.34 -7.14 24.15
CA ASP A 142 -12.74 -6.30 23.12
C ASP A 142 -12.53 -4.88 23.63
N VAL A 143 -11.36 -4.64 24.17
CA VAL A 143 -10.98 -3.31 24.71
C VAL A 143 -10.99 -2.18 23.68
N PHE A 144 -11.06 -2.53 22.39
CA PHE A 144 -11.12 -1.56 21.28
C PHE A 144 -12.53 -1.44 20.67
N VAL A 145 -13.56 -2.05 21.22
CA VAL A 145 -14.93 -2.06 20.64
C VAL A 145 -15.44 -0.64 20.36
N ASP A 146 -15.27 0.26 21.32
CA ASP A 146 -15.71 1.66 21.23
C ASP A 146 -14.59 2.65 20.92
N ALA A 147 -13.36 2.17 20.87
CA ALA A 147 -12.21 3.01 20.60
C ALA A 147 -12.27 3.59 19.17
N ARG A 148 -12.15 4.89 19.03
CA ARG A 148 -12.26 5.58 17.73
C ARG A 148 -11.12 6.62 17.59
N PRO A 149 -10.44 6.65 16.45
CA PRO A 149 -9.56 7.77 16.13
C PRO A 149 -10.38 9.02 15.86
N GLY A 150 -9.81 10.18 16.10
CA GLY A 150 -10.35 11.46 15.71
C GLY A 150 -10.54 11.55 14.19
N ARG A 151 -11.53 12.32 13.79
CA ARG A 151 -11.80 12.55 12.36
C ARG A 151 -10.60 13.29 11.74
N ASN A 152 -10.07 12.77 10.64
CA ASN A 152 -9.08 13.50 9.88
C ASN A 152 -9.74 14.70 9.19
N PRO A 153 -9.36 15.95 9.51
CA PRO A 153 -9.97 17.14 8.92
C PRO A 153 -9.66 17.29 7.43
N THR A 154 -8.52 16.77 6.97
CA THR A 154 -8.10 16.89 5.57
C THR A 154 -8.89 15.91 4.70
N ALA A 155 -9.56 16.43 3.70
CA ALA A 155 -10.33 15.60 2.78
C ALA A 155 -9.44 14.63 1.98
N PRO A 156 -9.94 13.43 1.59
CA PRO A 156 -9.15 12.44 0.86
C PRO A 156 -8.50 12.97 -0.43
N TRP A 157 -9.17 13.85 -1.15
CA TRP A 157 -8.67 14.46 -2.38
C TRP A 157 -7.58 15.50 -2.11
N GLU A 158 -7.61 16.25 -1.02
CA GLU A 158 -6.55 17.21 -0.66
C GLU A 158 -5.23 16.53 -0.30
N ARG A 159 -5.31 15.33 0.29
CA ARG A 159 -4.14 14.53 0.70
C ARG A 159 -3.37 13.90 -0.44
N ARG A 160 -3.97 13.78 -1.62
CA ARG A 160 -3.43 12.98 -2.74
C ARG A 160 -3.57 13.76 -4.05
N ARG A 161 -2.93 14.93 -4.12
CA ARG A 161 -2.97 15.77 -5.31
C ARG A 161 -2.26 15.13 -6.51
N PRO A 162 -2.83 15.23 -7.72
CA PRO A 162 -2.11 14.91 -8.95
C PRO A 162 -1.00 15.96 -9.20
N TYR A 163 -0.03 15.65 -10.03
CA TYR A 163 0.79 16.69 -10.66
C TYR A 163 -0.09 17.48 -11.62
N SER A 164 0.08 18.82 -11.65
CA SER A 164 -0.52 19.65 -12.67
C SER A 164 0.02 19.28 -14.07
N ASP A 165 -0.68 19.65 -15.13
CA ASP A 165 -0.18 19.38 -16.48
C ASP A 165 1.16 20.09 -16.74
N SER A 166 1.32 21.32 -16.25
CA SER A 166 2.57 22.07 -16.32
C SER A 166 3.71 21.36 -15.58
N ASP A 167 3.49 20.93 -14.32
CA ASP A 167 4.52 20.22 -13.55
C ASP A 167 4.89 18.87 -14.17
N PHE A 168 3.90 18.17 -14.70
CA PHE A 168 4.13 16.90 -15.37
C PHE A 168 5.00 17.07 -16.63
N GLU A 169 4.78 18.12 -17.43
CA GLU A 169 5.61 18.41 -18.59
C GLU A 169 7.02 18.86 -18.20
N LYS A 170 7.18 19.64 -17.11
CA LYS A 170 8.52 19.97 -16.57
C LYS A 170 9.28 18.71 -16.13
N LEU A 171 8.62 17.77 -15.46
CA LEU A 171 9.23 16.50 -15.12
C LEU A 171 9.72 15.75 -16.37
N LEU A 172 8.90 15.69 -17.41
CA LEU A 172 9.28 15.02 -18.67
C LEU A 172 10.40 15.72 -19.43
N ALA A 173 10.45 17.04 -19.38
CA ALA A 173 11.51 17.83 -20.03
C ALA A 173 12.88 17.61 -19.36
N CYS A 174 12.92 17.42 -18.05
CA CYS A 174 14.15 17.19 -17.28
C CYS A 174 14.53 15.72 -17.15
N ALA A 175 13.65 14.79 -17.57
CA ALA A 175 13.84 13.35 -17.42
C ALA A 175 14.85 12.80 -18.43
N ASP A 176 15.78 11.96 -17.97
CA ASP A 176 16.52 11.07 -18.86
C ASP A 176 15.58 10.03 -19.50
N VAL A 177 16.09 9.21 -20.42
CA VAL A 177 15.27 8.26 -21.18
C VAL A 177 14.56 7.27 -20.26
N GLN A 178 15.25 6.75 -19.24
CA GLN A 178 14.70 5.79 -18.31
C GLN A 178 13.69 6.44 -17.34
N ASP A 179 13.98 7.63 -16.82
CA ASP A 179 13.07 8.38 -15.95
C ASP A 179 11.81 8.82 -16.70
N ARG A 180 11.93 9.14 -18.00
CA ARG A 180 10.78 9.44 -18.85
C ARG A 180 9.82 8.26 -18.93
N VAL A 181 10.33 7.04 -19.08
CA VAL A 181 9.51 5.83 -19.02
C VAL A 181 8.83 5.69 -17.66
N LEU A 182 9.55 5.89 -16.53
CA LEU A 182 8.97 5.82 -15.18
C LEU A 182 7.82 6.81 -15.01
N VAL A 183 8.02 8.07 -15.40
CA VAL A 183 7.03 9.15 -15.28
C VAL A 183 5.79 8.83 -16.13
N LEU A 184 5.98 8.37 -17.37
CA LEU A 184 4.87 8.04 -18.28
C LEU A 184 4.14 6.75 -17.88
N LEU A 185 4.82 5.75 -17.32
CA LEU A 185 4.15 4.56 -16.75
C LEU A 185 3.20 4.95 -15.59
N GLY A 186 3.62 5.91 -14.75
CA GLY A 186 2.75 6.45 -13.72
C GLY A 186 1.67 7.37 -14.26
N GLY A 187 2.04 8.39 -15.05
CA GLY A 187 1.18 9.51 -15.43
C GLY A 187 0.29 9.27 -16.66
N HIS A 188 0.60 8.28 -17.51
CA HIS A 188 -0.24 7.91 -18.66
C HIS A 188 -0.86 6.52 -18.48
N ALA A 189 -0.07 5.51 -18.13
CA ALA A 189 -0.58 4.15 -17.93
C ALA A 189 -1.17 3.92 -16.53
N GLY A 190 -1.05 4.87 -15.61
CA GLY A 190 -1.64 4.81 -14.28
C GLY A 190 -1.08 3.70 -13.39
N LEU A 191 0.14 3.24 -13.62
CA LEU A 191 0.73 2.14 -12.86
C LEU A 191 1.16 2.58 -11.45
N ARG A 192 1.02 1.66 -10.49
CA ARG A 192 1.67 1.81 -9.19
C ARG A 192 3.19 1.61 -9.35
N VAL A 193 4.00 2.29 -8.55
CA VAL A 193 5.45 2.13 -8.61
C VAL A 193 5.91 0.68 -8.50
N ALA A 194 5.24 -0.14 -7.68
CA ALA A 194 5.55 -1.55 -7.55
C ALA A 194 5.18 -2.37 -8.81
N GLU A 195 4.14 -1.96 -9.53
CA GLU A 195 3.76 -2.53 -10.82
C GLU A 195 4.80 -2.13 -11.88
N SER A 196 5.14 -0.83 -11.97
CA SER A 196 6.15 -0.33 -12.94
C SER A 196 7.52 -1.00 -12.78
N THR A 197 8.00 -1.19 -11.54
CA THR A 197 9.30 -1.82 -11.28
C THR A 197 9.30 -3.35 -11.38
N ALA A 198 8.13 -3.96 -11.53
CA ALA A 198 7.97 -5.41 -11.71
C ALA A 198 7.76 -5.80 -13.17
N LEU A 199 7.58 -4.83 -14.08
CA LEU A 199 7.41 -5.09 -15.50
C LEU A 199 8.64 -5.70 -16.12
N VAL A 200 8.42 -6.64 -17.01
CA VAL A 200 9.41 -7.17 -17.93
C VAL A 200 9.06 -6.77 -19.36
N TRP A 201 10.05 -6.78 -20.26
CA TRP A 201 9.83 -6.42 -21.67
C TRP A 201 8.75 -7.28 -22.34
N ALA A 202 8.63 -8.55 -21.94
CA ALA A 202 7.58 -9.45 -22.43
C ALA A 202 6.14 -9.03 -22.05
N ASP A 203 5.98 -8.12 -21.09
CA ASP A 203 4.67 -7.58 -20.69
C ASP A 203 4.20 -6.45 -21.61
N VAL A 204 5.06 -5.96 -22.51
CA VAL A 204 4.82 -4.77 -23.34
C VAL A 204 4.77 -5.16 -24.82
N ASP A 205 3.71 -4.77 -25.48
CA ASP A 205 3.53 -4.84 -26.93
C ASP A 205 3.35 -3.41 -27.46
N CYS A 206 4.43 -2.87 -28.03
CA CYS A 206 4.44 -1.53 -28.63
C CYS A 206 3.58 -1.46 -29.91
N GLY A 207 3.54 -2.53 -30.70
CA GLY A 207 2.78 -2.59 -31.95
C GLY A 207 1.28 -2.46 -31.72
N THR A 208 0.74 -3.22 -30.78
CA THR A 208 -0.68 -3.14 -30.42
C THR A 208 -0.96 -2.10 -29.32
N ARG A 209 0.07 -1.41 -28.83
CA ARG A 209 0.01 -0.46 -27.72
C ARG A 209 -0.67 -1.04 -26.46
N ARG A 210 -0.27 -2.24 -26.08
CA ARG A 210 -0.81 -2.96 -24.92
C ARG A 210 0.29 -3.26 -23.91
N LEU A 211 -0.06 -3.13 -22.64
CA LEU A 211 0.78 -3.53 -21.52
C LEU A 211 -0.03 -4.43 -20.59
N THR A 212 0.56 -5.53 -20.17
CA THR A 212 -0.06 -6.47 -19.24
C THR A 212 0.54 -6.33 -17.85
N VAL A 213 -0.26 -5.91 -16.87
CA VAL A 213 0.13 -5.95 -15.46
C VAL A 213 -0.20 -7.34 -14.92
N GLN A 214 0.83 -8.17 -14.68
CA GLN A 214 0.65 -9.58 -14.28
C GLN A 214 0.11 -9.71 -12.86
N ARG A 215 0.52 -8.83 -11.92
CA ARG A 215 0.19 -8.89 -10.50
C ARG A 215 -0.25 -7.52 -9.97
N GLY A 216 -1.49 -7.15 -10.22
CA GLY A 216 -2.11 -5.99 -9.58
C GLY A 216 -2.45 -6.24 -8.09
N LYS A 217 -3.06 -5.26 -7.43
CA LYS A 217 -3.55 -5.41 -6.05
C LYS A 217 -4.52 -6.60 -5.98
N GLY A 218 -4.24 -7.54 -5.07
CA GLY A 218 -5.01 -8.79 -4.95
C GLY A 218 -4.66 -9.87 -5.98
N GLY A 219 -3.56 -9.73 -6.73
CA GLY A 219 -3.12 -10.74 -7.72
C GLY A 219 -3.85 -10.69 -9.06
N LYS A 220 -4.71 -9.70 -9.29
CA LYS A 220 -5.49 -9.58 -10.54
C LYS A 220 -4.61 -9.13 -11.71
N ARG A 221 -4.73 -9.83 -12.84
CA ARG A 221 -4.13 -9.44 -14.11
C ARG A 221 -5.01 -8.39 -14.79
N ARG A 222 -4.40 -7.36 -15.38
CA ARG A 222 -5.11 -6.39 -16.22
C ARG A 222 -4.28 -5.95 -17.42
N ARG A 223 -4.96 -5.55 -18.48
CA ARG A 223 -4.35 -4.90 -19.64
C ARG A 223 -4.54 -3.40 -19.56
N VAL A 224 -3.53 -2.65 -19.99
CA VAL A 224 -3.54 -1.19 -20.04
C VAL A 224 -3.19 -0.76 -21.46
N THR A 225 -3.92 0.22 -21.99
CA THR A 225 -3.61 0.83 -23.28
C THR A 225 -2.50 1.84 -23.12
N LEU A 226 -1.49 1.81 -23.98
CA LEU A 226 -0.35 2.72 -23.97
C LEU A 226 -0.66 3.95 -24.84
N SER A 227 -0.32 5.14 -24.33
CA SER A 227 -0.30 6.35 -25.14
C SER A 227 0.85 6.29 -26.16
N ARG A 228 0.70 6.97 -27.30
CA ARG A 228 1.76 7.07 -28.32
C ARG A 228 3.06 7.62 -27.72
N ARG A 229 2.97 8.57 -26.79
CA ARG A 229 4.14 9.16 -26.11
C ARG A 229 4.88 8.14 -25.24
N LEU A 230 4.15 7.26 -24.53
CA LEU A 230 4.76 6.20 -23.76
C LEU A 230 5.40 5.13 -24.65
N VAL A 231 4.76 4.78 -25.78
CA VAL A 231 5.34 3.83 -26.75
C VAL A 231 6.68 4.35 -27.27
N ARG A 232 6.75 5.61 -27.73
CA ARG A 232 8.03 6.21 -28.17
C ARG A 232 9.10 6.17 -27.07
N ALA A 233 8.75 6.55 -25.84
CA ALA A 233 9.71 6.50 -24.74
C ALA A 233 10.19 5.08 -24.42
N LEU A 234 9.35 4.07 -24.60
CA LEU A 234 9.73 2.66 -24.44
C LEU A 234 10.65 2.19 -25.56
N GLU A 235 10.40 2.60 -26.79
CA GLU A 235 11.25 2.31 -27.95
C GLU A 235 12.63 2.96 -27.77
N ASP A 236 12.68 4.25 -27.42
CA ASP A 236 13.94 4.97 -27.12
C ASP A 236 14.73 4.26 -26.00
N TRP A 237 14.04 3.85 -24.93
CA TRP A 237 14.68 3.14 -23.82
C TRP A 237 15.16 1.74 -24.23
N ARG A 238 14.43 1.04 -25.10
CA ARG A 238 14.82 -0.29 -25.57
C ARG A 238 16.17 -0.30 -26.29
N LEU A 239 16.51 0.79 -26.97
CA LEU A 239 17.81 0.94 -27.65
C LEU A 239 18.98 1.09 -26.68
N LEU A 240 18.72 1.59 -25.46
CA LEU A 240 19.73 1.88 -24.43
C LEU A 240 19.75 0.87 -23.28
N ALA A 241 18.69 0.08 -23.15
CA ALA A 241 18.56 -0.90 -22.07
C ALA A 241 19.54 -2.08 -22.30
N PRO A 242 20.16 -2.62 -21.22
CA PRO A 242 20.98 -3.81 -21.35
C PRO A 242 20.20 -4.97 -21.97
N ALA A 243 20.82 -5.65 -22.94
CA ALA A 243 20.16 -6.68 -23.74
C ALA A 243 19.74 -7.92 -22.91
N ASP A 244 20.47 -8.21 -21.85
CA ASP A 244 20.28 -9.32 -20.92
C ASP A 244 19.38 -9.00 -19.72
N GLU A 245 18.97 -7.73 -19.54
CA GLU A 245 18.05 -7.34 -18.45
C GLU A 245 16.59 -7.53 -18.89
N PRO A 246 15.88 -8.52 -18.33
CA PRO A 246 14.49 -8.77 -18.70
C PRO A 246 13.51 -7.73 -18.16
N ARG A 247 13.89 -7.01 -17.07
CA ARG A 247 13.04 -5.99 -16.47
C ARG A 247 13.06 -4.72 -17.29
N LEU A 248 11.90 -4.13 -17.45
CA LEU A 248 11.76 -2.87 -18.16
C LEU A 248 12.46 -1.72 -17.43
N LEU A 249 12.39 -1.70 -16.09
CA LEU A 249 13.08 -0.77 -15.23
C LEU A 249 13.95 -1.55 -14.24
N ALA A 250 15.26 -1.56 -14.44
CA ALA A 250 16.22 -2.36 -13.66
C ALA A 250 16.50 -1.78 -12.25
N TYR A 251 15.46 -1.31 -11.53
CA TYR A 251 15.62 -0.79 -10.18
C TYR A 251 14.45 -1.11 -9.23
N THR A 252 14.69 -0.91 -7.94
CA THR A 252 13.72 -1.16 -6.89
C THR A 252 12.70 -0.03 -6.79
N THR A 253 11.56 -0.27 -6.13
CA THR A 253 10.58 0.78 -5.83
C THR A 253 11.15 1.92 -4.99
N THR A 254 12.12 1.64 -4.12
CA THR A 254 12.84 2.67 -3.35
C THR A 254 13.66 3.54 -4.28
N ARG A 255 14.41 2.93 -5.19
CA ARG A 255 15.20 3.66 -6.18
C ARG A 255 14.32 4.49 -7.11
N ALA A 256 13.18 3.94 -7.57
CA ALA A 256 12.21 4.68 -8.39
C ALA A 256 11.69 5.94 -7.69
N ARG A 257 11.39 5.86 -6.38
CA ARG A 257 10.97 7.03 -5.59
C ARG A 257 12.09 8.06 -5.44
N GLN A 258 13.33 7.60 -5.20
CA GLN A 258 14.49 8.50 -5.11
C GLN A 258 14.74 9.22 -6.44
N ARG A 259 14.69 8.50 -7.57
CA ARG A 259 14.85 9.09 -8.91
C ARG A 259 13.79 10.14 -9.18
N LEU A 260 12.52 9.84 -8.90
CA LEU A 260 11.46 10.84 -9.07
C LEU A 260 11.62 12.05 -8.15
N LYS A 261 12.16 11.87 -6.94
CA LYS A 261 12.44 12.99 -6.03
C LYS A 261 13.53 13.90 -6.60
N VAL A 262 14.66 13.33 -7.03
CA VAL A 262 15.75 14.07 -7.67
C VAL A 262 15.29 14.75 -8.95
N LEU A 263 14.46 14.07 -9.75
CA LEU A 263 13.88 14.64 -10.97
C LEU A 263 12.97 15.84 -10.67
N ALA A 264 12.15 15.75 -9.63
CA ALA A 264 11.28 16.86 -9.20
C ALA A 264 12.11 18.07 -8.74
N GLU A 265 13.18 17.85 -7.98
CA GLU A 265 14.13 18.90 -7.58
C GLU A 265 14.77 19.55 -8.80
N LYS A 266 15.26 18.75 -9.76
CA LYS A 266 15.85 19.23 -11.01
C LYS A 266 14.86 20.03 -11.88
N ALA A 267 13.59 19.62 -11.91
CA ALA A 267 12.54 20.27 -12.69
C ALA A 267 11.93 21.50 -11.98
N GLY A 268 12.34 21.80 -10.76
CA GLY A 268 11.78 22.90 -9.96
C GLY A 268 10.29 22.69 -9.62
N VAL A 269 9.85 21.42 -9.44
CA VAL A 269 8.46 21.10 -9.11
C VAL A 269 8.36 20.43 -7.74
N PRO A 270 7.23 20.56 -7.02
CA PRO A 270 7.04 19.87 -5.75
C PRO A 270 7.08 18.35 -5.91
N TYR A 271 7.77 17.64 -5.00
CA TYR A 271 7.73 16.20 -4.98
C TYR A 271 6.43 15.69 -4.32
N LEU A 272 5.49 15.23 -5.11
CA LEU A 272 4.20 14.69 -4.64
C LEU A 272 4.19 13.16 -4.51
N GLY A 273 5.32 12.51 -4.81
CA GLY A 273 5.48 11.05 -4.76
C GLY A 273 4.98 10.34 -6.02
N THR A 274 5.36 9.06 -6.15
CA THR A 274 5.02 8.24 -7.31
C THR A 274 3.51 7.98 -7.47
N HIS A 275 2.75 8.08 -6.38
CA HIS A 275 1.30 7.87 -6.43
C HIS A 275 0.56 9.05 -7.08
N ALA A 276 1.13 10.26 -6.97
CA ALA A 276 0.63 11.45 -7.64
C ALA A 276 0.65 11.32 -9.17
N LEU A 277 1.67 10.65 -9.74
CA LEU A 277 1.69 10.33 -11.18
C LEU A 277 0.46 9.51 -11.59
N ARG A 278 0.11 8.50 -10.81
CA ARG A 278 -1.09 7.69 -11.07
C ARG A 278 -2.38 8.51 -10.90
N HIS A 279 -2.42 9.45 -9.96
CA HIS A 279 -3.53 10.37 -9.83
C HIS A 279 -3.63 11.29 -11.06
N THR A 280 -2.49 11.77 -11.60
CA THR A 280 -2.47 12.53 -12.87
C THR A 280 -3.10 11.73 -14.01
N ALA A 281 -2.77 10.44 -14.16
CA ALA A 281 -3.40 9.59 -15.17
C ALA A 281 -4.93 9.48 -14.98
N GLY A 282 -5.37 9.26 -13.74
CA GLY A 282 -6.81 9.15 -13.43
C GLY A 282 -7.57 10.45 -13.67
N THR A 283 -7.00 11.58 -13.27
CA THR A 283 -7.61 12.91 -13.48
C THR A 283 -7.69 13.26 -14.95
N ARG A 284 -6.61 13.04 -15.72
CA ARG A 284 -6.60 13.28 -17.17
C ARG A 284 -7.62 12.43 -17.91
N LEU A 285 -7.71 11.14 -17.54
CA LEU A 285 -8.69 10.26 -18.17
C LEU A 285 -10.13 10.67 -17.81
N TYR A 286 -10.38 11.04 -16.55
CA TYR A 286 -11.70 11.52 -16.13
C TYR A 286 -12.10 12.80 -16.89
N LYS A 287 -11.21 13.80 -16.96
CA LYS A 287 -11.44 15.05 -17.71
C LYS A 287 -11.73 14.80 -19.20
N ALA A 288 -11.15 13.76 -19.78
CA ALA A 288 -11.35 13.42 -21.19
C ALA A 288 -12.61 12.61 -21.46
N THR A 289 -13.12 11.83 -20.50
CA THR A 289 -14.22 10.88 -20.72
C THR A 289 -15.43 11.16 -19.85
N HIS A 290 -15.30 11.91 -18.76
CA HIS A 290 -16.28 12.11 -17.69
C HIS A 290 -16.90 10.79 -17.17
N ASN A 291 -16.18 9.67 -17.36
CA ASN A 291 -16.64 8.33 -17.02
C ASN A 291 -15.74 7.68 -15.98
N LEU A 292 -16.27 7.49 -14.76
CA LEU A 292 -15.55 6.86 -13.65
C LEU A 292 -15.27 5.37 -13.88
N GLU A 293 -16.07 4.67 -14.68
CA GLU A 293 -15.84 3.27 -14.99
C GLU A 293 -14.63 3.09 -15.89
N ASP A 294 -14.43 3.97 -16.87
CA ASP A 294 -13.25 3.97 -17.73
C ASP A 294 -11.99 4.22 -16.92
N VAL A 295 -12.04 5.19 -15.97
CA VAL A 295 -10.94 5.45 -15.06
C VAL A 295 -10.66 4.24 -14.16
N ALA A 296 -11.70 3.63 -13.57
CA ALA A 296 -11.57 2.45 -12.72
C ALA A 296 -10.95 1.27 -13.49
N ARG A 297 -11.40 1.02 -14.72
CA ARG A 297 -10.89 -0.02 -15.61
C ARG A 297 -9.43 0.21 -15.97
N HIS A 298 -9.06 1.42 -16.39
CA HIS A 298 -7.69 1.77 -16.76
C HIS A 298 -6.72 1.63 -15.59
N LEU A 299 -7.11 2.17 -14.44
CA LEU A 299 -6.31 2.10 -13.23
C LEU A 299 -6.34 0.72 -12.55
N GLY A 300 -7.34 -0.11 -12.82
CA GLY A 300 -7.55 -1.40 -12.15
C GLY A 300 -7.97 -1.22 -10.69
N HIS A 301 -8.97 -0.36 -10.46
CA HIS A 301 -9.66 -0.26 -9.18
C HIS A 301 -10.70 -1.38 -9.06
N SER A 302 -10.84 -1.96 -7.87
CA SER A 302 -11.84 -3.00 -7.61
C SER A 302 -13.23 -2.46 -7.33
N GLY A 303 -13.38 -1.14 -7.18
CA GLY A 303 -14.64 -0.46 -6.92
C GLY A 303 -14.55 1.02 -7.26
N LEU A 304 -15.70 1.63 -7.56
CA LEU A 304 -15.82 3.05 -7.95
C LEU A 304 -15.53 4.02 -6.82
N GLU A 305 -15.68 3.59 -5.56
CA GLU A 305 -15.44 4.44 -4.39
C GLU A 305 -14.04 5.06 -4.38
N THR A 306 -13.01 4.28 -4.75
CA THR A 306 -11.64 4.79 -4.86
C THR A 306 -11.42 5.67 -6.09
N THR A 307 -12.38 5.69 -7.03
CA THR A 307 -12.31 6.44 -8.29
C THR A 307 -13.05 7.79 -8.19
N ARG A 308 -14.00 7.91 -7.26
CA ARG A 308 -14.79 9.15 -7.03
C ARG A 308 -13.94 10.38 -6.74
N ILE A 309 -12.72 10.20 -6.22
CA ILE A 309 -11.79 11.32 -5.98
C ILE A 309 -11.46 12.10 -7.26
N TYR A 310 -11.49 11.46 -8.43
CA TYR A 310 -11.15 12.11 -9.69
C TYR A 310 -12.23 13.09 -10.16
N ALA A 311 -13.50 12.83 -9.86
CA ALA A 311 -14.59 13.75 -10.13
C ALA A 311 -14.48 15.07 -9.33
N LYS A 312 -13.81 15.03 -8.17
CA LYS A 312 -13.57 16.23 -7.34
C LYS A 312 -12.44 17.14 -7.87
N TRP A 313 -11.72 16.71 -8.91
CA TRP A 313 -10.65 17.49 -9.54
C TRP A 313 -11.09 18.13 -10.86
N ASP A 314 -12.36 18.04 -11.19
CA ASP A 314 -12.94 18.54 -12.44
C ASP A 314 -14.08 19.54 -12.16
N ASP A 315 -13.74 20.60 -11.42
CA ASP A 315 -14.69 21.67 -11.11
C ASP A 315 -15.07 22.46 -12.37
N GLN A 316 -14.17 22.51 -13.37
CA GLN A 316 -14.39 23.24 -14.64
C GLN A 316 -15.57 22.61 -15.41
N HIS A 317 -15.64 21.29 -15.52
CA HIS A 317 -16.73 20.63 -16.22
C HIS A 317 -18.11 20.96 -15.61
N LEU A 318 -18.19 21.08 -14.28
CA LEU A 318 -19.44 21.45 -13.62
C LEU A 318 -19.86 22.89 -13.98
N SER A 319 -18.87 23.82 -14.01
CA SER A 319 -19.12 25.19 -14.43
C SER A 319 -19.58 25.25 -15.88
N ASP A 320 -18.89 24.54 -16.79
CA ASP A 320 -19.23 24.53 -18.21
C ASP A 320 -20.66 24.00 -18.44
N VAL A 321 -21.07 22.95 -17.71
CA VAL A 321 -22.45 22.39 -17.81
C VAL A 321 -23.49 23.33 -17.25
N VAL A 322 -23.21 24.00 -16.13
CA VAL A 322 -24.15 24.96 -15.51
C VAL A 322 -24.30 26.22 -16.33
N ASP A 323 -23.22 26.66 -17.00
CA ASP A 323 -23.23 27.83 -17.89
C ASP A 323 -24.09 27.62 -19.17
N GLU A 324 -24.42 26.34 -19.50
CA GLU A 324 -25.33 26.00 -20.58
C GLU A 324 -26.83 26.03 -20.21
N TRP A 325 -27.17 26.24 -18.94
CA TRP A 325 -28.57 26.32 -18.45
C TRP A 325 -29.17 27.71 -18.67
#